data_978909e320214d90b5632be50131bd3d
#
_entry.id   978909e320214d90b5632be50131bd3d
#
_cell.length_a   1.000
_cell.length_b   1.000
_cell.length_c   1.000
_cell.angle_alpha   90.00
_cell.angle_beta   90.00
_cell.angle_gamma   90.00
#
_symmetry.space_group_name_H-M   'P 1'
#
loop_
_entity.id
_entity.type
_entity.pdbx_description
1 polymer ?
#
loop_
_entity_poly.entity_id
_entity_poly.type
_entity_poly.pdbx_seq_one_letter_code
_entity_poly.pdbx_strand_id
1 'polypeptide(L)'
;AAQLPRATAPRESYACDFMHHTTTSAVTFRLLVVVDEFTREILALRVAKSFTTRTTTQVLGDVFAECGTPQQLRCDNGSEFISSGTRTWLAGHKVKTLYSRPAKPCDNGLCESTNGRIRDELLSPNLFASIDAAEEAAAAYRIDYNENRPHSSLKNLTPNEFYAKYHSAEAIMQGGPET
;
A
#
# COMPACT_ATOMS: atom_id res chain seq x y z
N ALA A 1 -9.64 -4.47 24.18
CA ALA A 1 -9.77 -3.38 23.21
C ALA A 1 -10.15 -4.00 21.86
N ALA A 2 -11.22 -3.50 21.22
CA ALA A 2 -11.68 -4.05 19.94
C ALA A 2 -10.57 -3.96 18.89
N GLN A 3 -10.42 -5.02 18.10
CA GLN A 3 -9.52 -5.06 16.97
C GLN A 3 -10.06 -4.11 15.89
N LEU A 4 -9.17 -3.39 15.20
CA LEU A 4 -9.58 -2.56 14.07
C LEU A 4 -10.21 -3.44 12.97
N PRO A 5 -11.27 -2.96 12.29
CA PRO A 5 -11.94 -3.77 11.27
C PRO A 5 -10.95 -4.15 10.16
N ARG A 6 -11.07 -5.39 9.68
CA ARG A 6 -10.30 -5.89 8.54
C ARG A 6 -11.12 -5.73 7.26
N ALA A 7 -10.43 -5.52 6.14
CA ALA A 7 -11.07 -5.51 4.83
C ALA A 7 -11.72 -6.87 4.52
N THR A 8 -12.91 -6.84 3.96
CA THR A 8 -13.69 -8.01 3.54
C THR A 8 -13.81 -8.14 2.02
N ALA A 9 -13.42 -7.08 1.30
CA ALA A 9 -13.44 -7.00 -0.15
C ALA A 9 -12.24 -6.19 -0.68
N PRO A 10 -11.87 -6.39 -1.95
CA PRO A 10 -10.89 -5.53 -2.63
C PRO A 10 -11.29 -4.07 -2.58
N ARG A 11 -10.31 -3.19 -2.44
CA ARG A 11 -10.49 -1.72 -2.49
C ARG A 11 -11.31 -1.13 -1.33
N GLU A 12 -11.65 -1.93 -0.33
CA GLU A 12 -12.36 -1.47 0.87
C GLU A 12 -11.43 -0.71 1.83
N SER A 13 -10.24 -1.23 2.04
CA SER A 13 -9.25 -0.69 2.98
C SER A 13 -7.86 -0.73 2.40
N TYR A 14 -7.20 0.41 2.42
CA TYR A 14 -5.77 0.50 2.11
C TYR A 14 -4.96 0.71 3.38
N ALA A 15 -3.75 0.17 3.37
CA ALA A 15 -2.75 0.43 4.39
C ALA A 15 -1.57 1.17 3.77
N CYS A 16 -1.03 2.16 4.46
CA CYS A 16 0.14 2.91 4.00
C CYS A 16 1.16 3.13 5.11
N ASP A 17 2.41 3.23 4.69
CA ASP A 17 3.54 3.42 5.59
C ASP A 17 4.72 4.05 4.84
N PHE A 18 5.66 4.61 5.61
CA PHE A 18 6.91 5.15 5.11
C PHE A 18 8.11 4.31 5.53
N MET A 19 8.96 4.01 4.55
CA MET A 19 10.27 3.42 4.78
C MET A 19 11.38 4.43 4.49
N HIS A 20 12.57 4.19 5.04
CA HIS A 20 13.77 5.01 4.80
C HIS A 20 14.92 4.13 4.30
N HIS A 21 15.71 4.68 3.40
CA HIS A 21 16.94 4.06 2.92
C HIS A 21 17.94 5.12 2.45
N THR A 22 19.13 4.69 2.02
CA THR A 22 20.19 5.61 1.55
C THR A 22 20.78 5.14 0.23
N THR A 23 21.23 6.09 -0.59
CA THR A 23 22.04 5.81 -1.78
C THR A 23 23.48 5.49 -1.41
N THR A 24 24.27 5.03 -2.39
CA THR A 24 25.72 4.77 -2.22
C THR A 24 26.52 6.02 -1.83
N SER A 25 26.01 7.21 -2.17
CA SER A 25 26.58 8.50 -1.77
C SER A 25 26.01 9.05 -0.46
N ALA A 26 25.39 8.18 0.36
CA ALA A 26 24.80 8.50 1.66
C ALA A 26 23.66 9.55 1.61
N VAL A 27 22.99 9.71 0.47
CA VAL A 27 21.78 10.53 0.37
C VAL A 27 20.60 9.72 0.85
N THR A 28 19.97 10.17 1.93
CA THR A 28 18.75 9.53 2.46
C THR A 28 17.56 9.79 1.54
N PHE A 29 16.75 8.75 1.34
CA PHE A 29 15.48 8.84 0.64
C PHE A 29 14.40 8.06 1.40
N ARG A 30 13.15 8.31 1.03
CA ARG A 30 11.98 7.65 1.63
C ARG A 30 11.19 6.91 0.56
N LEU A 31 10.52 5.86 0.99
CA LEU A 31 9.54 5.14 0.17
C LEU A 31 8.16 5.29 0.82
N LEU A 32 7.16 5.65 0.02
CA LEU A 32 5.75 5.55 0.40
C LEU A 32 5.19 4.26 -0.17
N VAL A 33 4.73 3.40 0.71
CA VAL A 33 4.11 2.11 0.40
C VAL A 33 2.61 2.23 0.60
N VAL A 34 1.82 1.85 -0.38
CA VAL A 34 0.35 1.75 -0.28
C VAL A 34 -0.07 0.35 -0.71
N VAL A 35 -0.81 -0.36 0.14
CA VAL A 35 -1.19 -1.76 -0.06
C VAL A 35 -2.70 -1.91 0.13
N ASP A 36 -3.34 -2.70 -0.72
CA ASP A 36 -4.70 -3.17 -0.49
C ASP A 36 -4.71 -4.24 0.60
N GLU A 37 -5.47 -4.03 1.68
CA GLU A 37 -5.49 -4.94 2.83
C GLU A 37 -6.13 -6.29 2.52
N PHE A 38 -6.96 -6.39 1.51
CA PHE A 38 -7.63 -7.63 1.12
C PHE A 38 -6.81 -8.43 0.10
N THR A 39 -6.43 -7.80 -1.02
CA THR A 39 -5.73 -8.46 -2.13
C THR A 39 -4.22 -8.57 -1.93
N ARG A 40 -3.65 -7.83 -0.99
CA ARG A 40 -2.20 -7.73 -0.76
C ARG A 40 -1.43 -7.03 -1.88
N GLU A 41 -2.11 -6.47 -2.87
CA GLU A 41 -1.46 -5.71 -3.95
C GLU A 41 -0.72 -4.51 -3.39
N ILE A 42 0.50 -4.29 -3.84
CA ILE A 42 1.19 -3.00 -3.68
C ILE A 42 0.60 -2.06 -4.73
N LEU A 43 -0.27 -1.14 -4.30
CA LEU A 43 -0.94 -0.17 -5.16
C LEU A 43 0.01 0.98 -5.55
N ALA A 44 0.86 1.40 -4.63
CA ALA A 44 1.95 2.33 -4.88
C ALA A 44 3.20 1.96 -4.09
N LEU A 45 4.35 2.12 -4.72
CA LEU A 45 5.67 2.08 -4.11
C LEU A 45 6.47 3.22 -4.74
N ARG A 46 6.49 4.38 -4.09
CA ARG A 46 7.06 5.62 -4.63
C ARG A 46 8.25 6.04 -3.81
N VAL A 47 9.31 6.46 -4.49
CA VAL A 47 10.56 6.89 -3.87
C VAL A 47 10.76 8.39 -4.06
N ALA A 48 11.14 9.09 -3.00
CA ALA A 48 11.48 10.50 -3.06
C ALA A 48 12.47 10.87 -1.95
N LYS A 49 13.17 11.97 -2.12
CA LYS A 49 14.03 12.51 -1.05
C LYS A 49 13.24 12.82 0.22
N SER A 50 12.03 13.34 0.04
CA SER A 50 11.08 13.62 1.13
C SER A 50 9.65 13.61 0.60
N PHE A 51 8.70 13.39 1.51
CA PHE A 51 7.28 13.52 1.23
C PHE A 51 6.71 14.67 2.05
N THR A 52 6.04 15.58 1.37
CA THR A 52 5.23 16.65 1.97
C THR A 52 3.76 16.24 1.96
N THR A 53 2.89 16.96 2.66
CA THR A 53 1.43 16.80 2.54
C THR A 53 0.99 16.75 1.07
N ARG A 54 1.49 17.69 0.25
CA ARG A 54 1.13 17.79 -1.18
C ARG A 54 1.53 16.53 -1.95
N THR A 55 2.78 16.09 -1.81
CA THR A 55 3.27 14.92 -2.56
C THR A 55 2.64 13.62 -2.06
N THR A 56 2.38 13.50 -0.76
CA THR A 56 1.66 12.35 -0.18
C THR A 56 0.23 12.27 -0.71
N THR A 57 -0.52 13.37 -0.69
CA THR A 57 -1.89 13.41 -1.21
C THR A 57 -1.95 13.24 -2.72
N GLN A 58 -0.92 13.67 -3.46
CA GLN A 58 -0.82 13.39 -4.89
C GLN A 58 -0.68 11.90 -5.17
N VAL A 59 0.23 11.20 -4.50
CA VAL A 59 0.38 9.73 -4.65
C VAL A 59 -0.90 9.00 -4.28
N LEU A 60 -1.55 9.37 -3.18
CA LEU A 60 -2.84 8.79 -2.80
C LEU A 60 -3.92 9.08 -3.83
N GLY A 61 -3.94 10.28 -4.40
CA GLY A 61 -4.88 10.67 -5.46
C GLY A 61 -4.70 9.85 -6.73
N ASP A 62 -3.45 9.61 -7.15
CA ASP A 62 -3.15 8.74 -8.29
C ASP A 62 -3.66 7.31 -8.03
N VAL A 63 -3.40 6.77 -6.83
CA VAL A 63 -3.91 5.45 -6.43
C VAL A 63 -5.45 5.41 -6.43
N PHE A 64 -6.11 6.45 -5.91
CA PHE A 64 -7.58 6.50 -5.88
C PHE A 64 -8.17 6.58 -7.28
N ALA A 65 -7.50 7.30 -8.20
CA ALA A 65 -7.95 7.41 -9.59
C ALA A 65 -7.78 6.08 -10.35
N GLU A 66 -6.68 5.36 -10.12
CA GLU A 66 -6.37 4.11 -10.82
C GLU A 66 -7.10 2.90 -10.23
N CYS A 67 -7.15 2.81 -8.89
CA CYS A 67 -7.60 1.62 -8.18
C CYS A 67 -8.96 1.80 -7.49
N GLY A 68 -9.46 3.02 -7.40
CA GLY A 68 -10.67 3.37 -6.65
C GLY A 68 -10.37 3.94 -5.28
N THR A 69 -11.30 4.74 -4.77
CA THR A 69 -11.21 5.38 -3.46
C THR A 69 -11.65 4.40 -2.37
N PRO A 70 -10.82 4.07 -1.38
CA PRO A 70 -11.18 3.14 -0.32
C PRO A 70 -12.16 3.77 0.67
N GLN A 71 -12.86 2.95 1.43
CA GLN A 71 -13.69 3.43 2.56
C GLN A 71 -12.81 3.88 3.74
N GLN A 72 -11.64 3.24 3.90
CA GLN A 72 -10.72 3.53 4.99
C GLN A 72 -9.26 3.42 4.56
N LEU A 73 -8.43 4.25 5.19
CA LEU A 73 -6.97 4.23 5.05
C LEU A 73 -6.35 3.99 6.42
N ARG A 74 -5.60 2.90 6.54
CA ARG A 74 -4.82 2.59 7.73
C ARG A 74 -3.40 3.14 7.57
N CYS A 75 -2.91 3.87 8.56
CA CYS A 75 -1.56 4.41 8.57
C CYS A 75 -1.01 4.48 10.00
N ASP A 76 0.27 4.70 10.10
CA ASP A 76 0.91 5.06 11.38
C ASP A 76 0.61 6.51 11.77
N ASN A 77 1.17 6.94 12.90
CA ASN A 77 1.06 8.33 13.37
C ASN A 77 2.18 9.22 12.78
N GLY A 78 2.68 8.91 11.60
CA GLY A 78 3.67 9.74 10.91
C GLY A 78 3.17 11.15 10.66
N SER A 79 4.06 12.15 10.73
CA SER A 79 3.73 13.56 10.58
C SER A 79 2.98 13.88 9.28
N GLU A 80 3.28 13.15 8.23
CA GLU A 80 2.68 13.30 6.90
C GLU A 80 1.22 12.89 6.88
N PHE A 81 0.84 11.85 7.65
CA PHE A 81 -0.53 11.36 7.71
C PHE A 81 -1.40 12.12 8.72
N ILE A 82 -0.80 12.57 9.84
CA ILE A 82 -1.53 13.32 10.86
C ILE A 82 -1.66 14.82 10.54
N SER A 83 -0.95 15.32 9.52
CA SER A 83 -1.04 16.72 9.12
C SER A 83 -2.48 17.12 8.81
N SER A 84 -2.86 18.35 9.18
CA SER A 84 -4.21 18.86 8.92
C SER A 84 -4.57 18.81 7.44
N GLY A 85 -3.61 19.08 6.55
CA GLY A 85 -3.82 19.04 5.11
C GLY A 85 -4.17 17.64 4.59
N THR A 86 -3.42 16.60 5.00
CA THR A 86 -3.71 15.20 4.61
C THR A 86 -5.07 14.76 5.17
N ARG A 87 -5.35 15.08 6.44
CA ARG A 87 -6.62 14.72 7.07
C ARG A 87 -7.81 15.39 6.39
N THR A 88 -7.72 16.68 6.06
CA THR A 88 -8.77 17.42 5.34
C THR A 88 -8.98 16.84 3.94
N TRP A 89 -7.87 16.51 3.24
CA TRP A 89 -7.94 15.92 1.92
C TRP A 89 -8.63 14.54 1.94
N LEU A 90 -8.25 13.65 2.86
CA LEU A 90 -8.89 12.34 3.04
C LEU A 90 -10.38 12.46 3.41
N ALA A 91 -10.72 13.38 4.30
CA ALA A 91 -12.12 13.66 4.66
C ALA A 91 -12.93 14.15 3.46
N GLY A 92 -12.36 14.99 2.60
CA GLY A 92 -12.96 15.43 1.33
C GLY A 92 -13.27 14.28 0.38
N HIS A 93 -12.47 13.21 0.39
CA HIS A 93 -12.69 11.97 -0.35
C HIS A 93 -13.57 10.96 0.41
N LYS A 94 -14.12 11.33 1.57
CA LYS A 94 -14.93 10.45 2.45
C LYS A 94 -14.18 9.21 2.93
N VAL A 95 -12.86 9.26 3.00
CA VAL A 95 -11.99 8.18 3.47
C VAL A 95 -11.82 8.30 4.99
N LYS A 96 -12.18 7.25 5.72
CA LYS A 96 -11.97 7.18 7.17
C LYS A 96 -10.51 6.82 7.45
N THR A 97 -9.79 7.66 8.18
CA THR A 97 -8.42 7.35 8.58
C THR A 97 -8.41 6.52 9.87
N LEU A 98 -7.68 5.41 9.83
CA LEU A 98 -7.46 4.51 10.98
C LEU A 98 -5.98 4.59 11.38
N TYR A 99 -5.69 5.26 12.48
CA TYR A 99 -4.32 5.35 12.99
C TYR A 99 -3.99 4.13 13.83
N SER A 100 -2.79 3.56 13.61
CA SER A 100 -2.26 2.49 14.47
C SER A 100 -2.09 2.98 15.90
N ARG A 101 -2.52 2.17 16.85
CA ARG A 101 -2.41 2.52 18.26
C ARG A 101 -0.96 2.41 18.73
N PRO A 102 -0.47 3.33 19.55
CA PRO A 102 0.87 3.22 20.11
C PRO A 102 1.08 1.86 20.80
N ALA A 103 2.23 1.26 20.61
CA ALA A 103 2.63 -0.04 21.17
C ALA A 103 1.73 -1.25 20.80
N LYS A 104 1.01 -1.17 19.66
CA LYS A 104 0.25 -2.29 19.09
C LYS A 104 0.63 -2.55 17.63
N PRO A 105 1.76 -3.25 17.38
CA PRO A 105 2.24 -3.58 16.02
C PRO A 105 1.20 -4.31 15.18
N CYS A 106 0.37 -5.15 15.82
CA CYS A 106 -0.68 -5.92 15.13
C CYS A 106 -1.73 -5.06 14.40
N ASP A 107 -1.84 -3.77 14.71
CA ASP A 107 -2.77 -2.88 14.05
C ASP A 107 -2.33 -2.53 12.61
N ASN A 108 -1.02 -2.65 12.28
CA ASN A 108 -0.46 -2.42 10.94
C ASN A 108 0.40 -3.61 10.43
N GLY A 109 0.13 -4.81 10.93
CA GLY A 109 0.93 -6.02 10.64
C GLY A 109 1.06 -6.35 9.16
N LEU A 110 0.13 -5.91 8.30
CA LEU A 110 0.25 -6.05 6.85
C LEU A 110 1.36 -5.17 6.29
N CYS A 111 1.36 -3.87 6.64
CA CYS A 111 2.43 -2.98 6.20
C CYS A 111 3.79 -3.45 6.74
N GLU A 112 3.86 -3.87 7.99
CA GLU A 112 5.10 -4.41 8.57
C GLU A 112 5.62 -5.63 7.79
N SER A 113 4.73 -6.58 7.45
CA SER A 113 5.08 -7.74 6.65
C SER A 113 5.52 -7.36 5.23
N THR A 114 4.81 -6.45 4.57
CA THR A 114 5.14 -5.97 3.22
C THR A 114 6.45 -5.18 3.24
N ASN A 115 6.64 -4.31 4.22
CA ASN A 115 7.88 -3.54 4.40
C ASN A 115 9.08 -4.46 4.66
N GLY A 116 8.90 -5.54 5.43
CA GLY A 116 9.91 -6.57 5.62
C GLY A 116 10.36 -7.16 4.28
N ARG A 117 9.43 -7.57 3.43
CA ARG A 117 9.74 -8.09 2.09
C ARG A 117 10.43 -7.06 1.21
N ILE A 118 9.93 -5.83 1.15
CA ILE A 118 10.57 -4.75 0.39
C ILE A 118 11.99 -4.53 0.87
N ARG A 119 12.23 -4.56 2.18
CA ARG A 119 13.58 -4.43 2.74
C ARG A 119 14.46 -5.58 2.31
N ASP A 120 14.02 -6.83 2.47
CA ASP A 120 14.84 -8.01 2.24
C ASP A 120 15.08 -8.30 0.75
N GLU A 121 14.12 -7.97 -0.11
CA GLU A 121 14.14 -8.35 -1.53
C GLU A 121 14.50 -7.20 -2.47
N LEU A 122 14.24 -5.95 -2.08
CA LEU A 122 14.55 -4.76 -2.89
C LEU A 122 15.68 -3.93 -2.29
N LEU A 123 15.57 -3.54 -1.01
CA LEU A 123 16.49 -2.53 -0.46
C LEU A 123 17.84 -3.12 -0.05
N SER A 124 17.85 -4.22 0.68
CA SER A 124 19.09 -4.82 1.21
C SER A 124 19.99 -5.42 0.13
N PRO A 125 19.47 -6.09 -0.92
CA PRO A 125 20.33 -6.67 -1.96
C PRO A 125 20.89 -5.65 -2.96
N ASN A 126 20.33 -4.44 -3.03
CA ASN A 126 20.66 -3.46 -4.06
C ASN A 126 21.41 -2.25 -3.50
N LEU A 127 22.33 -1.74 -4.30
CA LEU A 127 23.02 -0.49 -4.08
C LEU A 127 22.50 0.53 -5.08
N PHE A 128 21.84 1.58 -4.59
CA PHE A 128 21.25 2.62 -5.43
C PHE A 128 22.21 3.79 -5.62
N ALA A 129 22.59 4.06 -6.87
CA ALA A 129 23.49 5.18 -7.20
C ALA A 129 22.76 6.53 -7.06
N SER A 130 21.45 6.55 -7.25
CA SER A 130 20.60 7.76 -7.18
C SER A 130 19.20 7.42 -6.67
N ILE A 131 18.43 8.45 -6.33
CA ILE A 131 17.00 8.31 -5.98
C ILE A 131 16.21 7.82 -7.20
N ASP A 132 16.52 8.31 -8.40
CA ASP A 132 15.86 7.88 -9.64
C ASP A 132 16.07 6.38 -9.90
N ALA A 133 17.30 5.88 -9.69
CA ALA A 133 17.57 4.44 -9.79
C ALA A 133 16.78 3.61 -8.76
N ALA A 134 16.58 4.15 -7.55
CA ALA A 134 15.75 3.51 -6.54
C ALA A 134 14.25 3.53 -6.93
N GLU A 135 13.75 4.60 -7.54
CA GLU A 135 12.36 4.70 -8.03
C GLU A 135 12.11 3.69 -9.17
N GLU A 136 13.03 3.59 -10.14
CA GLU A 136 12.93 2.59 -11.22
C GLU A 136 12.90 1.16 -10.68
N ALA A 137 13.79 0.85 -9.74
CA ALA A 137 13.83 -0.47 -9.10
C ALA A 137 12.55 -0.74 -8.28
N ALA A 138 12.02 0.25 -7.58
CA ALA A 138 10.77 0.14 -6.84
C ALA A 138 9.57 -0.09 -7.77
N ALA A 139 9.50 0.59 -8.91
CA ALA A 139 8.47 0.38 -9.92
C ALA A 139 8.50 -1.05 -10.48
N ALA A 140 9.68 -1.54 -10.85
CA ALA A 140 9.87 -2.91 -11.33
C ALA A 140 9.51 -3.95 -10.24
N TYR A 141 9.94 -3.72 -9.00
CA TYR A 141 9.62 -4.60 -7.87
C TYR A 141 8.10 -4.68 -7.62
N ARG A 142 7.38 -3.54 -7.68
CA ARG A 142 5.93 -3.51 -7.50
C ARG A 142 5.21 -4.41 -8.52
N ILE A 143 5.62 -4.34 -9.79
CA ILE A 143 5.06 -5.19 -10.86
C ILE A 143 5.34 -6.66 -10.56
N ASP A 144 6.60 -7.01 -10.31
CA ASP A 144 7.01 -8.39 -10.00
C ASP A 144 6.30 -8.95 -8.76
N TYR A 145 6.16 -8.15 -7.72
CA TYR A 145 5.45 -8.52 -6.49
C TYR A 145 3.98 -8.86 -6.76
N ASN A 146 3.29 -8.04 -7.52
CA ASN A 146 1.87 -8.21 -7.80
C ASN A 146 1.58 -9.33 -8.80
N GLU A 147 2.47 -9.55 -9.77
CA GLU A 147 2.23 -10.49 -10.88
C GLU A 147 2.86 -11.86 -10.69
N ASN A 148 4.00 -11.94 -10.01
CA ASN A 148 4.83 -13.14 -10.00
C ASN A 148 5.08 -13.74 -8.61
N ARG A 149 4.62 -13.11 -7.52
CA ARG A 149 4.90 -13.57 -6.17
C ARG A 149 3.69 -14.16 -5.47
N PRO A 150 3.63 -15.50 -5.30
CA PRO A 150 2.55 -16.15 -4.58
C PRO A 150 2.59 -15.82 -3.09
N HIS A 151 1.43 -15.65 -2.49
CA HIS A 151 1.26 -15.40 -1.06
C HIS A 151 0.50 -16.54 -0.38
N SER A 152 1.04 -17.08 0.69
CA SER A 152 0.37 -18.15 1.47
C SER A 152 -0.99 -17.69 2.01
N SER A 153 -1.12 -16.42 2.41
CA SER A 153 -2.38 -15.83 2.85
C SER A 153 -3.43 -15.69 1.73
N LEU A 154 -3.01 -15.78 0.46
CA LEU A 154 -3.88 -15.76 -0.73
C LEU A 154 -4.01 -17.14 -1.38
N LYS A 155 -3.84 -18.23 -0.61
CA LYS A 155 -3.87 -19.61 -1.11
C LYS A 155 -2.83 -19.88 -2.20
N ASN A 156 -1.64 -19.29 -2.04
CA ASN A 156 -0.52 -19.34 -2.98
C ASN A 156 -0.81 -18.72 -4.36
N LEU A 157 -1.78 -17.82 -4.45
CA LEU A 157 -1.98 -16.96 -5.61
C LEU A 157 -1.13 -15.69 -5.48
N THR A 158 -0.81 -15.10 -6.62
CA THR A 158 -0.27 -13.74 -6.64
C THR A 158 -1.38 -12.73 -6.31
N PRO A 159 -1.06 -11.51 -5.86
CA PRO A 159 -2.08 -10.49 -5.65
C PRO A 159 -2.99 -10.26 -6.85
N ASN A 160 -2.43 -10.17 -8.07
CA ASN A 160 -3.21 -9.96 -9.30
C ASN A 160 -4.11 -11.16 -9.63
N GLU A 161 -3.63 -12.40 -9.48
CA GLU A 161 -4.44 -13.60 -9.67
C GLU A 161 -5.59 -13.67 -8.65
N PHE A 162 -5.31 -13.31 -7.39
CA PHE A 162 -6.32 -13.29 -6.35
C PHE A 162 -7.39 -12.24 -6.61
N TYR A 163 -7.00 -11.03 -7.03
CA TYR A 163 -7.92 -9.96 -7.41
C TYR A 163 -8.81 -10.38 -8.59
N ALA A 164 -8.21 -10.92 -9.67
CA ALA A 164 -8.95 -11.38 -10.84
C ALA A 164 -9.95 -12.49 -10.51
N LYS A 165 -9.55 -13.46 -9.67
CA LYS A 165 -10.42 -14.54 -9.23
C LYS A 165 -11.61 -14.06 -8.39
N TYR A 166 -11.39 -13.06 -7.53
CA TYR A 166 -12.45 -12.45 -6.73
C TYR A 166 -13.52 -11.81 -7.63
N HIS A 167 -13.12 -11.00 -8.60
CA HIS A 167 -14.04 -10.36 -9.53
C HIS A 167 -14.80 -11.35 -10.42
N SER A 168 -14.15 -12.42 -10.85
CA SER A 168 -14.82 -13.46 -11.63
C SER A 168 -15.90 -14.17 -10.80
N ALA A 169 -15.66 -14.40 -9.51
CA ALA A 169 -16.63 -15.01 -8.60
C ALA A 169 -17.82 -14.06 -8.33
N GLU A 170 -17.57 -12.75 -8.14
CA GLU A 170 -18.65 -11.77 -7.99
C GLU A 170 -19.52 -11.64 -9.26
N ALA A 171 -18.92 -11.64 -10.44
CA ALA A 171 -19.65 -11.59 -11.70
C ALA A 171 -20.60 -12.79 -11.86
N ILE A 172 -20.17 -13.99 -11.46
CA ILE A 172 -21.00 -15.20 -11.47
C ILE A 172 -22.15 -15.09 -10.46
N MET A 173 -21.91 -14.53 -9.27
CA MET A 173 -22.95 -14.37 -8.24
C MET A 173 -24.00 -13.31 -8.60
N GLN A 174 -23.62 -12.27 -9.35
CA GLN A 174 -24.54 -11.20 -9.81
C GLN A 174 -25.26 -11.53 -11.11
N GLY A 175 -24.75 -12.47 -11.92
CA GLY A 175 -25.31 -12.97 -13.16
C GLY A 175 -26.10 -14.26 -12.98
N GLY A 176 -26.91 -14.39 -11.93
CA GLY A 176 -27.89 -15.50 -11.79
C GLY A 176 -28.86 -15.51 -12.96
N PRO A 177 -29.36 -16.69 -13.41
CA PRO A 177 -30.08 -16.80 -14.67
C PRO A 177 -31.34 -15.95 -14.65
N GLU A 178 -31.42 -15.03 -15.61
CA GLU A 178 -32.71 -14.48 -16.04
C GLU A 178 -33.50 -15.66 -16.65
N THR A 179 -34.47 -16.14 -15.90
CA THR A 179 -35.52 -17.05 -16.42
C THR A 179 -36.66 -16.25 -16.98
#